data_ee3febb1185c6afdb49c06f30c7e8e6b
#
_entry.id   ee3febb1185c6afdb49c06f30c7e8e6b
#
_cell.length_a   1.000
_cell.length_b   1.000
_cell.length_c   1.000
_cell.angle_alpha   90.00
_cell.angle_beta   90.00
_cell.angle_gamma   90.00
#
_symmetry.space_group_name_H-M   'P 1'
#
loop_
_entity.id
_entity.type
_entity.pdbx_description
1 polymer ?
#
loop_
_entity_poly.entity_id
_entity_poly.type
_entity_poly.pdbx_seq_one_letter_code
_entity_poly.pdbx_strand_id
1 'polypeptide(L)'
;MLMAVNEPYALMVQPDDILISPLEVDEHFGTMVCFHPRYALGDHHNHMDKDDFLREMYLDTVGHDEAGMKRYERMVNIVSSRFRHGPKTEERAIDEAMQKVISEKYLMLPLYLYDHSGLAMSTESFSGRAPHAEWDSGQVGWIYVSKEDALKEFDADKMTGAIRQKADALMRSE
;
A
#
# COMPACT_ATOMS: atom_id res chain seq x y z
N MET A 1 -32.74 3.55 16.85
CA MET A 1 -33.43 4.15 15.70
C MET A 1 -33.49 5.65 15.89
N LEU A 2 -32.89 6.41 14.98
CA LEU A 2 -32.96 7.87 14.93
C LEU A 2 -33.76 8.27 13.70
N MET A 3 -34.67 9.24 13.85
CA MET A 3 -35.50 9.72 12.75
C MET A 3 -35.45 11.23 12.72
N ALA A 4 -35.17 11.83 11.57
CA ALA A 4 -35.28 13.25 11.30
C ALA A 4 -36.18 13.48 10.09
N VAL A 5 -37.13 14.42 10.22
CA VAL A 5 -38.09 14.76 9.17
C VAL A 5 -37.89 16.21 8.77
N ASN A 6 -37.70 16.45 7.48
CA ASN A 6 -37.73 17.79 6.88
C ASN A 6 -38.46 17.65 5.56
N GLU A 7 -39.78 18.01 5.59
CA GLU A 7 -40.67 17.79 4.44
C GLU A 7 -40.13 18.40 3.13
N PRO A 8 -40.19 17.66 2.01
CA PRO A 8 -40.80 16.34 1.79
C PRO A 8 -39.89 15.12 2.13
N TYR A 9 -38.79 15.29 2.84
CA TYR A 9 -37.81 14.24 3.10
C TYR A 9 -37.86 13.75 4.55
N ALA A 10 -37.69 12.47 4.74
CA ALA A 10 -37.46 11.83 6.04
C ALA A 10 -36.18 11.00 6.02
N LEU A 11 -35.29 11.22 7.00
CA LEU A 11 -34.11 10.38 7.22
C LEU A 11 -34.39 9.43 8.38
N MET A 12 -34.25 8.14 8.13
CA MET A 12 -34.33 7.11 9.16
C MET A 12 -32.96 6.41 9.26
N VAL A 13 -32.37 6.44 10.44
CA VAL A 13 -31.13 5.71 10.74
C VAL A 13 -31.47 4.54 11.65
N GLN A 14 -31.21 3.33 11.19
CA GLN A 14 -31.34 2.10 11.95
C GLN A 14 -29.96 1.46 12.13
N PRO A 15 -29.69 0.79 13.26
CA PRO A 15 -28.54 -0.08 13.35
C PRO A 15 -28.64 -1.17 12.27
N ASP A 16 -27.53 -1.47 11.64
CA ASP A 16 -27.44 -2.63 10.75
C ASP A 16 -27.35 -3.89 11.61
N ASP A 17 -28.21 -4.87 11.32
CA ASP A 17 -28.21 -6.17 12.02
C ASP A 17 -27.06 -7.07 11.52
N ILE A 18 -26.45 -6.72 10.39
CA ILE A 18 -25.31 -7.44 9.80
C ILE A 18 -24.12 -6.47 9.77
N LEU A 19 -23.27 -6.55 10.79
CA LEU A 19 -22.00 -5.82 10.84
C LEU A 19 -20.99 -6.51 9.88
N ILE A 20 -21.14 -6.26 8.60
CA ILE A 20 -20.12 -6.63 7.62
C ILE A 20 -19.16 -5.45 7.51
N SER A 21 -17.86 -5.71 7.66
CA SER A 21 -16.84 -4.70 7.40
C SER A 21 -16.97 -4.20 5.95
N PRO A 22 -16.91 -2.90 5.68
CA PRO A 22 -16.82 -2.42 4.31
C PRO A 22 -15.70 -3.09 3.50
N LEU A 23 -14.60 -3.45 4.17
CA LEU A 23 -13.48 -4.20 3.58
C LEU A 23 -13.82 -5.64 3.17
N GLU A 24 -14.96 -6.19 3.63
CA GLU A 24 -15.42 -7.54 3.29
C GLU A 24 -16.52 -7.54 2.21
N VAL A 25 -17.15 -6.39 1.96
CA VAL A 25 -18.28 -6.26 1.03
C VAL A 25 -17.86 -5.74 -0.33
N ASP A 26 -16.89 -4.86 -0.37
CA ASP A 26 -16.44 -4.23 -1.60
C ASP A 26 -15.21 -4.96 -2.16
N GLU A 27 -15.26 -5.31 -3.44
CA GLU A 27 -14.08 -5.75 -4.17
C GLU A 27 -13.14 -4.54 -4.32
N HIS A 28 -12.12 -4.48 -3.47
CA HIS A 28 -11.10 -3.45 -3.57
C HIS A 28 -10.17 -3.73 -4.75
N PHE A 29 -9.83 -2.68 -5.49
CA PHE A 29 -8.90 -2.77 -6.61
C PHE A 29 -7.47 -3.02 -6.12
N GLY A 30 -7.06 -2.34 -5.07
CA GLY A 30 -5.74 -2.45 -4.46
C GLY A 30 -5.75 -3.20 -3.14
N THR A 31 -4.66 -3.87 -2.82
CA THR A 31 -4.43 -4.47 -1.50
C THR A 31 -3.57 -3.52 -0.67
N MET A 32 -4.05 -3.16 0.54
CA MET A 32 -3.36 -2.27 1.47
C MET A 32 -2.64 -3.07 2.55
N VAL A 33 -1.32 -3.05 2.57
CA VAL A 33 -0.51 -3.68 3.62
C VAL A 33 0.13 -2.60 4.49
N CYS A 34 -0.21 -2.60 5.79
CA CYS A 34 0.21 -1.58 6.73
C CYS A 34 0.90 -2.18 7.95
N PHE A 35 1.96 -1.52 8.42
CA PHE A 35 2.74 -1.88 9.58
C PHE A 35 2.73 -0.73 10.58
N HIS A 36 1.81 -0.78 11.55
CA HIS A 36 1.72 0.23 12.59
C HIS A 36 1.58 -0.41 13.98
N PRO A 37 2.37 0.02 14.99
CA PRO A 37 2.41 -0.66 16.28
C PRO A 37 1.15 -0.49 17.12
N ARG A 38 0.29 0.49 16.83
CA ARG A 38 -0.89 0.82 17.63
C ARG A 38 -2.22 0.58 16.91
N TYR A 39 -2.23 0.62 15.58
CA TYR A 39 -3.45 0.58 14.79
C TYR A 39 -3.41 -0.59 13.81
N ALA A 40 -4.52 -1.33 13.72
CA ALA A 40 -4.76 -2.26 12.64
C ALA A 40 -5.30 -1.45 11.45
N LEU A 41 -4.50 -1.30 10.41
CA LEU A 41 -4.78 -0.50 9.22
C LEU A 41 -4.61 -1.37 7.98
N GLY A 42 -5.39 -1.07 6.93
CA GLY A 42 -5.35 -1.81 5.68
C GLY A 42 -5.94 -3.21 5.79
N ASP A 43 -5.62 -4.05 4.83
CA ASP A 43 -6.10 -5.42 4.73
C ASP A 43 -5.36 -6.35 5.69
N HIS A 44 -6.01 -7.46 6.04
CA HIS A 44 -5.38 -8.47 6.89
C HIS A 44 -4.24 -9.17 6.10
N HIS A 45 -3.06 -9.20 6.71
CA HIS A 45 -1.88 -9.87 6.13
C HIS A 45 -1.08 -10.62 7.21
N ASN A 46 -0.20 -11.55 6.77
CA ASN A 46 0.64 -12.36 7.65
C ASN A 46 2.12 -11.93 7.64
N HIS A 47 2.47 -10.85 6.98
CA HIS A 47 3.84 -10.34 6.97
C HIS A 47 4.21 -9.79 8.34
N MET A 48 5.42 -10.14 8.81
CA MET A 48 5.91 -9.74 10.12
C MET A 48 6.24 -8.24 10.19
N ASP A 49 6.84 -7.72 9.14
CA ASP A 49 7.25 -6.33 9.01
C ASP A 49 7.38 -5.92 7.52
N LYS A 50 7.78 -4.68 7.29
CA LYS A 50 7.97 -4.14 5.94
C LYS A 50 9.03 -4.88 5.12
N ASP A 51 10.07 -5.35 5.78
CA ASP A 51 11.21 -6.00 5.11
C ASP A 51 10.80 -7.41 4.65
N ASP A 52 10.04 -8.12 5.48
CA ASP A 52 9.43 -9.40 5.14
C ASP A 52 8.45 -9.25 3.96
N PHE A 53 7.59 -8.23 3.98
CA PHE A 53 6.68 -7.94 2.87
C PHE A 53 7.42 -7.64 1.56
N LEU A 54 8.39 -6.72 1.58
CA LEU A 54 9.13 -6.36 0.36
C LEU A 54 9.94 -7.54 -0.18
N ARG A 55 10.50 -8.35 0.69
CA ARG A 55 11.21 -9.58 0.31
C ARG A 55 10.27 -10.59 -0.35
N GLU A 56 9.10 -10.83 0.23
CA GLU A 56 8.11 -11.74 -0.36
C GLU A 56 7.63 -11.24 -1.73
N MET A 57 7.32 -9.96 -1.87
CA MET A 57 6.95 -9.34 -3.15
C MET A 57 8.07 -9.44 -4.20
N TYR A 58 9.32 -9.28 -3.76
CA TYR A 58 10.49 -9.47 -4.63
C TYR A 58 10.58 -10.91 -5.12
N LEU A 59 10.49 -11.89 -4.19
CA LEU A 59 10.56 -13.30 -4.54
C LEU A 59 9.37 -13.74 -5.40
N ASP A 60 8.19 -13.21 -5.16
CA ASP A 60 7.04 -13.45 -6.02
C ASP A 60 7.24 -12.91 -7.45
N THR A 61 8.08 -11.91 -7.62
CA THR A 61 8.44 -11.37 -8.94
C THR A 61 9.52 -12.19 -9.64
N VAL A 62 10.54 -12.66 -8.92
CA VAL A 62 11.71 -13.34 -9.52
C VAL A 62 11.69 -14.85 -9.40
N GLY A 63 10.78 -15.40 -8.57
CA GLY A 63 10.64 -16.81 -8.23
C GLY A 63 11.05 -17.13 -6.79
N HIS A 64 10.29 -18.02 -6.12
CA HIS A 64 10.57 -18.51 -4.75
C HIS A 64 11.56 -19.68 -4.72
N ASP A 65 12.19 -20.00 -5.85
CA ASP A 65 13.16 -21.06 -5.97
C ASP A 65 14.58 -20.64 -5.53
N GLU A 66 15.52 -21.57 -5.55
CA GLU A 66 16.92 -21.30 -5.20
C GLU A 66 17.55 -20.19 -6.08
N ALA A 67 17.12 -20.09 -7.35
CA ALA A 67 17.62 -19.07 -8.26
C ALA A 67 17.12 -17.68 -7.88
N GLY A 68 15.84 -17.55 -7.48
CA GLY A 68 15.25 -16.32 -6.98
C GLY A 68 15.91 -15.86 -5.68
N MET A 69 16.13 -16.78 -4.72
CA MET A 69 16.85 -16.48 -3.48
C MET A 69 18.28 -15.99 -3.75
N LYS A 70 19.01 -16.62 -4.65
CA LYS A 70 20.36 -16.17 -5.03
C LYS A 70 20.35 -14.78 -5.70
N ARG A 71 19.29 -14.46 -6.47
CA ARG A 71 19.14 -13.11 -7.05
C ARG A 71 18.92 -12.07 -5.96
N TYR A 72 18.07 -12.37 -4.99
CA TYR A 72 17.82 -11.52 -3.84
C TYR A 72 19.11 -11.23 -3.06
N GLU A 73 19.82 -12.28 -2.62
CA GLU A 73 21.08 -12.16 -1.88
C GLU A 73 22.14 -11.38 -2.66
N ARG A 74 22.27 -11.63 -3.97
CA ARG A 74 23.18 -10.87 -4.84
C ARG A 74 22.80 -9.39 -4.89
N MET A 75 21.53 -9.07 -5.02
CA MET A 75 21.05 -7.69 -5.05
C MET A 75 21.39 -6.98 -3.74
N VAL A 76 21.06 -7.59 -2.59
CA VAL A 76 21.39 -7.05 -1.25
C VAL A 76 22.90 -6.83 -1.14
N ASN A 77 23.74 -7.82 -1.43
CA ASN A 77 25.18 -7.70 -1.35
C ASN A 77 25.77 -6.58 -2.24
N ILE A 78 25.24 -6.43 -3.46
CA ILE A 78 25.68 -5.38 -4.39
C ILE A 78 25.32 -3.99 -3.84
N VAL A 79 24.09 -3.82 -3.32
CA VAL A 79 23.64 -2.55 -2.75
C VAL A 79 24.46 -2.23 -1.50
N SER A 80 24.56 -3.15 -0.53
CA SER A 80 25.32 -2.98 0.70
C SER A 80 26.78 -2.62 0.44
N SER A 81 27.41 -3.25 -0.55
CA SER A 81 28.83 -2.95 -0.89
C SER A 81 29.06 -1.53 -1.40
N ARG A 82 28.04 -0.86 -1.90
CA ARG A 82 28.12 0.51 -2.43
C ARG A 82 27.84 1.57 -1.39
N PHE A 83 27.10 1.22 -0.32
CA PHE A 83 26.71 2.15 0.73
C PHE A 83 27.65 2.08 1.92
N ARG A 84 28.49 3.13 2.08
CA ARG A 84 29.42 3.28 3.22
C ARG A 84 28.94 4.31 4.26
N HIS A 85 27.71 4.83 4.14
CA HIS A 85 27.25 6.02 4.86
C HIS A 85 26.22 5.77 5.98
N GLY A 86 26.11 4.53 6.47
CA GLY A 86 25.31 4.21 7.64
C GLY A 86 24.03 3.39 7.34
N PRO A 87 23.51 2.70 8.38
CA PRO A 87 22.50 1.65 8.20
C PRO A 87 21.17 2.14 7.62
N LYS A 88 20.68 3.32 7.98
CA LYS A 88 19.41 3.85 7.44
C LYS A 88 19.47 4.16 5.94
N THR A 89 20.64 4.56 5.43
CA THR A 89 20.81 4.87 4.00
C THR A 89 20.93 3.58 3.20
N GLU A 90 21.55 2.56 3.76
CA GLU A 90 21.68 1.23 3.18
C GLU A 90 20.33 0.54 3.09
N GLU A 91 19.56 0.51 4.19
CA GLU A 91 18.21 -0.05 4.25
C GLU A 91 17.31 0.56 3.17
N ARG A 92 17.23 1.89 3.11
CA ARG A 92 16.47 2.60 2.10
C ARG A 92 16.90 2.23 0.66
N ALA A 93 18.19 2.07 0.41
CA ALA A 93 18.69 1.71 -0.91
C ALA A 93 18.33 0.27 -1.30
N ILE A 94 18.29 -0.65 -0.31
CA ILE A 94 17.81 -2.02 -0.51
C ILE A 94 16.31 -1.99 -0.83
N ASP A 95 15.50 -1.25 -0.08
CA ASP A 95 14.07 -1.08 -0.33
C ASP A 95 13.81 -0.54 -1.76
N GLU A 96 14.52 0.52 -2.16
CA GLU A 96 14.41 1.09 -3.50
C GLU A 96 14.80 0.08 -4.60
N ALA A 97 15.84 -0.73 -4.35
CA ALA A 97 16.25 -1.77 -5.30
C ALA A 97 15.22 -2.91 -5.40
N MET A 98 14.62 -3.33 -4.28
CA MET A 98 13.52 -4.31 -4.27
C MET A 98 12.31 -3.77 -5.01
N GLN A 99 11.85 -2.56 -4.69
CA GLN A 99 10.69 -1.93 -5.32
C GLN A 99 10.85 -1.79 -6.84
N LYS A 100 12.07 -1.55 -7.31
CA LYS A 100 12.36 -1.50 -8.75
C LYS A 100 12.09 -2.85 -9.43
N VAL A 101 12.48 -3.96 -8.81
CA VAL A 101 12.20 -5.32 -9.33
C VAL A 101 10.71 -5.63 -9.21
N ILE A 102 10.12 -5.38 -8.04
CA ILE A 102 8.69 -5.56 -7.78
C ILE A 102 7.85 -4.83 -8.83
N SER A 103 8.29 -3.64 -9.26
CA SER A 103 7.61 -2.86 -10.29
C SER A 103 7.55 -3.53 -11.68
N GLU A 104 8.23 -4.65 -11.89
CA GLU A 104 8.10 -5.43 -13.13
C GLU A 104 6.76 -6.19 -13.16
N LYS A 105 6.25 -6.63 -11.99
CA LYS A 105 5.00 -7.39 -11.86
C LYS A 105 3.85 -6.59 -11.25
N TYR A 106 4.13 -5.67 -10.35
CA TYR A 106 3.15 -4.92 -9.57
C TYR A 106 3.16 -3.42 -9.86
N LEU A 107 2.01 -2.79 -9.63
CA LEU A 107 1.88 -1.35 -9.39
C LEU A 107 1.79 -1.17 -7.88
N MET A 108 2.54 -0.24 -7.31
CA MET A 108 2.60 -0.05 -5.86
C MET A 108 2.77 1.43 -5.53
N LEU A 109 1.99 1.92 -4.58
CA LEU A 109 2.07 3.27 -4.03
C LEU A 109 2.33 3.20 -2.52
N PRO A 110 3.13 4.12 -1.96
CA PRO A 110 3.32 4.20 -0.52
C PRO A 110 2.03 4.65 0.17
N LEU A 111 1.81 4.17 1.39
CA LEU A 111 0.76 4.64 2.29
C LEU A 111 1.39 5.40 3.46
N TYR A 112 0.91 6.60 3.69
CA TYR A 112 1.30 7.46 4.80
C TYR A 112 0.14 7.60 5.76
N LEU A 113 0.45 7.57 7.05
CA LEU A 113 -0.49 7.89 8.13
C LEU A 113 -0.15 9.26 8.69
N TYR A 114 -1.19 10.03 9.01
CA TYR A 114 -1.12 11.25 9.81
C TYR A 114 -2.02 11.06 11.04
N ASP A 115 -1.40 11.11 12.24
CA ASP A 115 -2.03 10.85 13.53
C ASP A 115 -1.99 12.13 14.39
N HIS A 116 -2.89 13.07 14.07
CA HIS A 116 -3.02 14.34 14.78
C HIS A 116 -4.50 14.66 15.03
N SER A 117 -4.99 14.48 16.25
CA SER A 117 -6.41 14.63 16.63
C SER A 117 -7.43 13.77 15.84
N GLY A 118 -6.95 12.84 15.04
CA GLY A 118 -7.68 11.90 14.19
C GLY A 118 -6.70 11.21 13.26
N LEU A 119 -7.13 10.10 12.65
CA LEU A 119 -6.32 9.34 11.70
C LEU A 119 -6.69 9.76 10.26
N ALA A 120 -5.68 10.04 9.45
CA ALA A 120 -5.83 10.22 8.02
C ALA A 120 -4.76 9.41 7.27
N MET A 121 -5.15 8.73 6.20
CA MET A 121 -4.24 7.99 5.34
C MET A 121 -4.19 8.62 3.95
N SER A 122 -3.04 8.50 3.29
CA SER A 122 -2.83 9.03 1.94
C SER A 122 -1.70 8.29 1.25
N THR A 123 -1.76 8.19 -0.08
CA THR A 123 -0.63 7.74 -0.90
C THR A 123 0.44 8.83 -1.11
N GLU A 124 0.21 10.02 -0.60
CA GLU A 124 1.14 11.14 -0.63
C GLU A 124 1.56 11.56 0.76
N SER A 125 2.84 11.90 0.93
CA SER A 125 3.36 12.38 2.22
C SER A 125 2.62 13.62 2.72
N PHE A 126 2.35 13.66 4.01
CA PHE A 126 1.78 14.82 4.70
C PHE A 126 2.81 15.92 4.99
N SER A 127 4.10 15.65 4.80
CA SER A 127 5.17 16.62 5.04
C SER A 127 4.97 17.88 4.21
N GLY A 128 4.95 19.04 4.87
CA GLY A 128 4.67 20.34 4.25
C GLY A 128 3.20 20.58 3.85
N ARG A 129 2.29 19.63 4.10
CA ARG A 129 0.85 19.71 3.77
C ARG A 129 -0.05 19.79 5.00
N ALA A 130 0.40 19.24 6.13
CA ALA A 130 -0.35 19.23 7.38
C ALA A 130 0.49 19.79 8.54
N PRO A 131 -0.16 20.41 9.56
CA PRO A 131 0.55 20.89 10.75
C PRO A 131 1.27 19.74 11.47
N HIS A 132 2.48 20.00 11.93
CA HIS A 132 3.30 19.01 12.68
C HIS A 132 3.52 17.66 11.99
N ALA A 133 3.35 17.59 10.66
CA ALA A 133 3.47 16.34 9.90
C ALA A 133 4.86 15.70 10.00
N GLU A 134 5.91 16.46 10.31
CA GLU A 134 7.25 15.96 10.58
C GLU A 134 7.35 15.08 11.82
N TRP A 135 6.38 15.18 12.75
CA TRP A 135 6.30 14.40 13.99
C TRP A 135 5.14 13.41 13.99
N ASP A 136 4.01 13.83 13.39
CA ASP A 136 2.73 13.13 13.49
C ASP A 136 2.42 12.34 12.22
N SER A 137 3.34 12.26 11.26
CA SER A 137 3.15 11.46 10.06
C SER A 137 4.36 10.62 9.68
N GLY A 138 4.08 9.52 8.96
CA GLY A 138 5.10 8.62 8.44
C GLY A 138 4.53 7.63 7.44
N GLN A 139 5.41 7.02 6.66
CA GLN A 139 5.02 5.90 5.83
C GLN A 139 4.71 4.70 6.73
N VAL A 140 3.54 4.09 6.54
CA VAL A 140 3.07 2.93 7.30
C VAL A 140 2.94 1.67 6.47
N GLY A 141 3.02 1.76 5.14
CA GLY A 141 2.87 0.60 4.28
C GLY A 141 2.77 0.95 2.81
N TRP A 142 2.05 0.12 2.08
CA TRP A 142 1.82 0.25 0.64
C TRP A 142 0.41 -0.22 0.27
N ILE A 143 -0.14 0.40 -0.79
CA ILE A 143 -1.23 -0.18 -1.58
C ILE A 143 -0.64 -0.69 -2.89
N TYR A 144 -1.03 -1.89 -3.30
CA TYR A 144 -0.53 -2.51 -4.53
C TYR A 144 -1.59 -3.31 -5.25
N VAL A 145 -1.38 -3.50 -6.55
CA VAL A 145 -2.16 -4.38 -7.42
C VAL A 145 -1.23 -5.07 -8.42
N SER A 146 -1.52 -6.30 -8.82
CA SER A 146 -0.78 -6.93 -9.89
C SER A 146 -1.07 -6.22 -11.22
N LYS A 147 -0.09 -6.16 -12.12
CA LYS A 147 -0.33 -5.62 -13.47
C LYS A 147 -1.34 -6.45 -14.24
N GLU A 148 -1.42 -7.75 -13.96
CA GLU A 148 -2.39 -8.66 -14.58
C GLU A 148 -3.81 -8.28 -14.16
N ASP A 149 -4.06 -8.07 -12.87
CA ASP A 149 -5.38 -7.69 -12.37
C ASP A 149 -5.76 -6.27 -12.81
N ALA A 150 -4.79 -5.34 -12.83
CA ALA A 150 -5.02 -4.02 -13.38
C ALA A 150 -5.37 -4.06 -14.88
N LEU A 151 -4.79 -4.95 -15.67
CA LEU A 151 -5.16 -5.14 -17.06
C LEU A 151 -6.56 -5.74 -17.22
N LYS A 152 -6.94 -6.68 -16.35
CA LYS A 152 -8.30 -7.25 -16.33
C LYS A 152 -9.33 -6.18 -15.98
N GLU A 153 -9.08 -5.39 -14.94
CA GLU A 153 -9.99 -4.32 -14.50
C GLU A 153 -10.30 -3.32 -15.61
N PHE A 154 -9.29 -2.96 -16.40
CA PHE A 154 -9.47 -1.97 -17.48
C PHE A 154 -9.72 -2.57 -18.87
N ASP A 155 -9.97 -3.89 -18.95
CA ASP A 155 -10.13 -4.64 -20.23
C ASP A 155 -9.05 -4.26 -21.25
N ALA A 156 -7.79 -4.33 -20.82
CA ALA A 156 -6.64 -3.88 -21.60
C ALA A 156 -5.61 -5.00 -21.80
N ASP A 157 -5.09 -5.10 -23.04
CA ASP A 157 -4.10 -6.10 -23.42
C ASP A 157 -2.67 -5.76 -22.97
N LYS A 158 -2.41 -4.47 -22.70
CA LYS A 158 -1.05 -3.99 -22.41
C LYS A 158 -1.04 -2.87 -21.38
N MET A 159 -0.04 -2.90 -20.50
CA MET A 159 0.22 -1.83 -19.55
C MET A 159 0.81 -0.61 -20.26
N THR A 160 -0.08 0.32 -20.63
CA THR A 160 0.29 1.63 -21.21
C THR A 160 0.40 2.67 -20.09
N GLY A 161 1.00 3.83 -20.42
CA GLY A 161 1.03 4.97 -19.48
C GLY A 161 -0.38 5.42 -19.04
N ALA A 162 -1.36 5.37 -19.95
CA ALA A 162 -2.74 5.73 -19.63
C ALA A 162 -3.40 4.72 -18.68
N ILE A 163 -3.20 3.41 -18.89
CA ILE A 163 -3.72 2.37 -17.98
C ILE A 163 -3.06 2.50 -16.61
N ARG A 164 -1.74 2.71 -16.56
CA ARG A 164 -1.03 2.95 -15.30
C ARG A 164 -1.60 4.16 -14.54
N GLN A 165 -1.84 5.27 -15.22
CA GLN A 165 -2.44 6.47 -14.58
C GLN A 165 -3.84 6.18 -14.02
N LYS A 166 -4.66 5.39 -14.72
CA LYS A 166 -5.98 4.97 -14.23
C LYS A 166 -5.84 4.09 -12.98
N ALA A 167 -4.94 3.12 -13.00
CA ALA A 167 -4.67 2.25 -11.86
C ALA A 167 -4.16 3.04 -10.65
N ASP A 168 -3.20 3.95 -10.86
CA ASP A 168 -2.70 4.82 -9.81
C ASP A 168 -3.82 5.72 -9.24
N ALA A 169 -4.72 6.24 -10.08
CA ALA A 169 -5.85 7.06 -9.64
C ALA A 169 -6.86 6.23 -8.83
N LEU A 170 -7.14 4.99 -9.23
CA LEU A 170 -8.06 4.10 -8.53
C LEU A 170 -7.48 3.72 -7.16
N MET A 171 -6.21 3.31 -7.07
CA MET A 171 -5.53 3.04 -5.79
C MET A 171 -5.47 4.26 -4.85
N ARG A 172 -5.49 5.49 -5.39
CA ARG A 172 -5.51 6.73 -4.58
C ARG A 172 -6.89 7.06 -4.04
N SER A 173 -7.95 6.50 -4.62
CA SER A 173 -9.34 6.76 -4.23
C SER A 173 -9.87 5.76 -3.19
N GLU A 174 -9.14 4.70 -2.94
CA GLU A 174 -9.42 3.75 -1.86
C GLU A 174 -8.90 4.25 -0.50
#